data_7ffae5e722587ab29fee91db14a21279
#
_entry.id   7ffae5e722587ab29fee91db14a21279
#
_cell.length_a   1.000
_cell.length_b   1.000
_cell.length_c   1.000
_cell.angle_alpha   90.00
_cell.angle_beta   90.00
_cell.angle_gamma   90.00
#
_symmetry.space_group_name_H-M   'P 1'
#
loop_
_entity.id
_entity.type
_entity.pdbx_description
1 polymer ?
#
loop_
_entity_poly.entity_id
_entity_poly.type
_entity_poly.pdbx_seq_one_letter_code
_entity_poly.pdbx_strand_id
1 'polypeptide(L)'
;TCALPILADTMFGPYESCTRAQIVTFLWRAAGSPEPKTASSFADVPASAYYAKAVAWAVENGITNGMTETTFAPNATCTRGQSVTFLYRALKGTASGSANFTDVKSDTFYADAINWAVANNVTNGTSNTTFSPNADCTRAEIVTFLYRAYQGK
;
A
#
# COMPACT_ATOMS: atom_id res chain seq x y z
N THR A 1 -10.87 -14.15 9.68
CA THR A 1 -11.09 -12.74 10.09
C THR A 1 -9.76 -11.98 10.06
N CYS A 2 -9.60 -11.14 9.06
CA CYS A 2 -8.42 -10.28 8.96
C CYS A 2 -8.56 -9.15 9.99
N ALA A 3 -7.98 -9.34 11.18
CA ALA A 3 -7.96 -8.29 12.18
C ALA A 3 -7.03 -7.16 11.69
N LEU A 4 -7.60 -5.98 11.48
CA LEU A 4 -6.83 -4.78 11.16
C LEU A 4 -6.01 -4.37 12.37
N PRO A 5 -4.76 -3.90 12.22
CA PRO A 5 -4.00 -3.36 13.34
C PRO A 5 -4.70 -2.12 13.89
N ILE A 6 -5.03 -2.17 15.17
CA ILE A 6 -5.62 -1.08 15.92
C ILE A 6 -4.55 -0.32 16.70
N LEU A 7 -4.76 0.98 16.96
CA LEU A 7 -3.82 1.80 17.73
C LEU A 7 -3.91 1.50 19.23
N ALA A 8 -5.11 1.14 19.69
CA ALA A 8 -5.42 0.70 21.04
C ALA A 8 -6.67 -0.16 21.00
N ASP A 9 -7.02 -0.86 22.06
CA ASP A 9 -8.14 -1.81 22.13
C ASP A 9 -9.49 -1.27 21.61
N THR A 10 -9.68 0.04 21.67
CA THR A 10 -10.91 0.72 21.26
C THR A 10 -10.71 1.76 20.16
N MET A 11 -9.46 1.93 19.62
CA MET A 11 -9.13 3.02 18.71
C MET A 11 -8.55 2.50 17.39
N PHE A 12 -9.24 2.75 16.29
CA PHE A 12 -8.73 2.51 14.95
C PHE A 12 -7.84 3.66 14.42
N GLY A 13 -8.12 4.90 14.80
CA GLY A 13 -7.43 6.10 14.34
C GLY A 13 -7.58 6.34 12.82
N PRO A 14 -8.81 6.53 12.30
CA PRO A 14 -9.06 6.56 10.85
C PRO A 14 -8.33 7.69 10.13
N TYR A 15 -8.09 8.80 10.79
CA TYR A 15 -7.43 9.98 10.21
C TYR A 15 -5.91 10.01 10.43
N GLU A 16 -5.38 9.04 11.17
CA GLU A 16 -3.94 8.92 11.34
C GLU A 16 -3.28 8.45 10.04
N SER A 17 -2.11 9.02 9.73
CA SER A 17 -1.31 8.60 8.59
C SER A 17 -0.77 7.19 8.79
N CYS A 18 -0.76 6.40 7.72
CA CYS A 18 -0.15 5.08 7.75
C CYS A 18 1.34 5.12 7.49
N THR A 19 2.08 4.32 8.25
CA THR A 19 3.48 4.04 7.93
C THR A 19 3.59 2.98 6.82
N ARG A 20 4.74 2.91 6.16
CA ARG A 20 5.04 1.91 5.15
C ARG A 20 4.89 0.48 5.70
N ALA A 21 5.36 0.25 6.94
CA ALA A 21 5.20 -1.05 7.61
C ALA A 21 3.72 -1.42 7.83
N GLN A 22 2.90 -0.44 8.20
CA GLN A 22 1.47 -0.67 8.38
C GLN A 22 0.78 -1.03 7.07
N ILE A 23 1.07 -0.31 5.97
CA ILE A 23 0.48 -0.59 4.65
C ILE A 23 0.81 -2.01 4.18
N VAL A 24 2.07 -2.42 4.20
CA VAL A 24 2.42 -3.79 3.77
C VAL A 24 1.86 -4.86 4.70
N THR A 25 1.69 -4.55 6.00
CA THR A 25 1.06 -5.47 6.95
C THR A 25 -0.44 -5.63 6.64
N PHE A 26 -1.15 -4.56 6.29
CA PHE A 26 -2.54 -4.64 5.82
C PHE A 26 -2.66 -5.52 4.57
N LEU A 27 -1.81 -5.31 3.59
CA LEU A 27 -1.80 -6.09 2.35
C LEU A 27 -1.50 -7.57 2.60
N TRP A 28 -0.48 -7.86 3.41
CA TRP A 28 -0.10 -9.21 3.79
C TRP A 28 -1.23 -9.96 4.50
N ARG A 29 -1.91 -9.29 5.43
CA ARG A 29 -3.08 -9.86 6.13
C ARG A 29 -4.26 -10.08 5.19
N ALA A 30 -4.53 -9.14 4.29
CA ALA A 30 -5.57 -9.30 3.28
C ALA A 30 -5.30 -10.48 2.33
N ALA A 31 -4.02 -10.80 2.09
CA ALA A 31 -3.58 -11.97 1.33
C ALA A 31 -3.64 -13.30 2.12
N GLY A 32 -4.11 -13.28 3.38
CA GLY A 32 -4.20 -14.47 4.23
C GLY A 32 -2.93 -14.74 5.07
N SER A 33 -2.06 -13.76 5.22
CA SER A 33 -0.81 -13.84 6.01
C SER A 33 0.11 -15.00 5.57
N PRO A 34 0.42 -15.14 4.27
CA PRO A 34 1.26 -16.24 3.81
C PRO A 34 2.66 -16.15 4.41
N GLU A 35 3.22 -17.31 4.79
CA GLU A 35 4.57 -17.36 5.36
C GLU A 35 5.61 -17.07 4.27
N PRO A 36 6.49 -16.07 4.44
CA PRO A 36 7.55 -15.80 3.47
C PRO A 36 8.61 -16.91 3.48
N LYS A 37 9.22 -17.18 2.33
CA LYS A 37 10.24 -18.22 2.17
C LYS A 37 11.59 -17.81 2.76
N THR A 38 11.89 -16.51 2.72
CA THR A 38 13.14 -15.93 3.19
C THR A 38 12.87 -14.73 4.09
N ALA A 39 13.77 -14.46 5.02
CA ALA A 39 13.71 -13.25 5.82
C ALA A 39 14.05 -12.01 4.97
N SER A 40 13.56 -10.84 5.39
CA SER A 40 13.95 -9.58 4.76
C SER A 40 15.45 -9.30 4.95
N SER A 41 16.10 -8.80 3.91
CA SER A 41 17.51 -8.37 3.93
C SER A 41 17.70 -6.91 4.35
N PHE A 42 16.62 -6.16 4.59
CA PHE A 42 16.72 -4.76 4.98
C PHE A 42 17.26 -4.59 6.41
N ALA A 43 18.29 -3.76 6.56
CA ALA A 43 18.95 -3.52 7.84
C ALA A 43 18.03 -2.88 8.90
N ASP A 44 17.01 -2.15 8.46
CA ASP A 44 16.03 -1.46 9.31
C ASP A 44 14.76 -2.27 9.56
N VAL A 45 14.76 -3.58 9.23
CA VAL A 45 13.66 -4.52 9.47
C VAL A 45 14.14 -5.64 10.39
N PRO A 46 14.10 -5.43 11.73
CA PRO A 46 14.48 -6.48 12.68
C PRO A 46 13.55 -7.70 12.56
N ALA A 47 14.11 -8.91 12.67
CA ALA A 47 13.34 -10.15 12.56
C ALA A 47 12.21 -10.26 13.61
N SER A 48 12.34 -9.58 14.75
CA SER A 48 11.34 -9.51 15.82
C SER A 48 10.22 -8.50 15.59
N ALA A 49 10.34 -7.65 14.55
CA ALA A 49 9.31 -6.64 14.27
C ALA A 49 8.00 -7.31 13.80
N TYR A 50 6.86 -6.76 14.22
CA TYR A 50 5.54 -7.28 13.83
C TYR A 50 5.32 -7.31 12.32
N TYR A 51 6.01 -6.44 11.60
CA TYR A 51 5.93 -6.29 10.15
C TYR A 51 7.00 -7.10 9.38
N ALA A 52 7.92 -7.78 10.07
CA ALA A 52 9.06 -8.43 9.42
C ALA A 52 8.62 -9.44 8.34
N LYS A 53 7.65 -10.29 8.65
CA LYS A 53 7.09 -11.26 7.69
C LYS A 53 6.35 -10.59 6.55
N ALA A 54 5.59 -9.53 6.84
CA ALA A 54 4.87 -8.77 5.81
C ALA A 54 5.83 -8.09 4.82
N VAL A 55 6.93 -7.52 5.31
CA VAL A 55 7.96 -6.91 4.45
C VAL A 55 8.67 -7.98 3.61
N ALA A 56 9.06 -9.10 4.21
CA ALA A 56 9.68 -10.21 3.48
C ALA A 56 8.75 -10.73 2.36
N TRP A 57 7.49 -10.97 2.67
CA TRP A 57 6.48 -11.36 1.68
C TRP A 57 6.31 -10.31 0.58
N ALA A 58 6.30 -9.03 0.92
CA ALA A 58 6.15 -7.95 -0.05
C ALA A 58 7.34 -7.90 -1.04
N VAL A 59 8.55 -8.15 -0.56
CA VAL A 59 9.74 -8.27 -1.42
C VAL A 59 9.64 -9.49 -2.35
N GLU A 60 9.32 -10.67 -1.81
CA GLU A 60 9.19 -11.91 -2.58
C GLU A 60 8.14 -11.81 -3.70
N ASN A 61 7.09 -11.04 -3.48
CA ASN A 61 6.01 -10.85 -4.46
C ASN A 61 6.18 -9.60 -5.33
N GLY A 62 7.35 -8.94 -5.29
CA GLY A 62 7.63 -7.77 -6.12
C GLY A 62 6.77 -6.54 -5.79
N ILE A 63 6.19 -6.49 -4.60
CA ILE A 63 5.36 -5.36 -4.15
C ILE A 63 6.23 -4.16 -3.80
N THR A 64 7.40 -4.42 -3.22
CA THR A 64 8.39 -3.41 -2.86
C THR A 64 9.80 -3.90 -3.07
N ASN A 65 10.72 -2.97 -3.39
CA ASN A 65 12.16 -3.19 -3.42
C ASN A 65 12.88 -2.36 -2.32
N GLY A 66 12.12 -1.82 -1.36
CA GLY A 66 12.64 -0.91 -0.35
C GLY A 66 12.61 0.56 -0.78
N MET A 67 13.16 1.43 0.06
CA MET A 67 13.49 2.82 -0.29
C MET A 67 14.89 2.92 -0.90
N THR A 68 15.79 2.04 -0.44
CA THR A 68 17.11 1.80 -1.01
C THR A 68 17.33 0.28 -1.06
N GLU A 69 18.48 -0.18 -1.57
CA GLU A 69 18.84 -1.61 -1.58
C GLU A 69 18.93 -2.21 -0.17
N THR A 70 19.20 -1.40 0.85
CA THR A 70 19.44 -1.86 2.24
C THR A 70 18.41 -1.39 3.24
N THR A 71 17.46 -0.51 2.86
CA THR A 71 16.47 0.06 3.77
C THR A 71 15.06 -0.02 3.22
N PHE A 72 14.12 -0.40 4.07
CA PHE A 72 12.69 -0.39 3.79
C PHE A 72 12.02 0.91 4.24
N ALA A 73 12.55 1.57 5.26
CA ALA A 73 11.98 2.71 5.98
C ALA A 73 10.59 2.41 6.59
N PRO A 74 10.50 1.45 7.53
CA PRO A 74 9.22 0.95 8.05
C PRO A 74 8.36 2.03 8.72
N ASN A 75 9.01 2.98 9.39
CA ASN A 75 8.34 4.05 10.15
C ASN A 75 8.07 5.31 9.33
N ALA A 76 8.54 5.38 8.09
CA ALA A 76 8.23 6.49 7.21
C ALA A 76 6.74 6.48 6.83
N THR A 77 6.12 7.65 6.77
CA THR A 77 4.75 7.81 6.28
C THR A 77 4.66 7.33 4.83
N CYS A 78 3.62 6.57 4.53
CA CYS A 78 3.34 6.11 3.18
C CYS A 78 2.46 7.11 2.45
N THR A 79 2.90 7.56 1.28
CA THR A 79 2.06 8.46 0.47
C THR A 79 0.92 7.71 -0.22
N ARG A 80 -0.09 8.44 -0.68
CA ARG A 80 -1.21 7.87 -1.45
C ARG A 80 -0.74 7.17 -2.72
N GLY A 81 0.23 7.77 -3.44
CA GLY A 81 0.83 7.17 -4.63
C GLY A 81 1.57 5.87 -4.33
N GLN A 82 2.34 5.81 -3.24
CA GLN A 82 3.01 4.60 -2.77
C GLN A 82 1.99 3.51 -2.37
N SER A 83 0.95 3.88 -1.63
CA SER A 83 -0.08 2.95 -1.14
C SER A 83 -0.82 2.26 -2.27
N VAL A 84 -1.25 3.03 -3.28
CA VAL A 84 -1.91 2.48 -4.47
C VAL A 84 -0.95 1.63 -5.30
N THR A 85 0.33 2.01 -5.38
CA THR A 85 1.35 1.21 -6.09
C THR A 85 1.58 -0.14 -5.39
N PHE A 86 1.64 -0.17 -4.06
CA PHE A 86 1.73 -1.43 -3.33
C PHE A 86 0.50 -2.32 -3.56
N LEU A 87 -0.69 -1.74 -3.52
CA LEU A 87 -1.93 -2.46 -3.77
C LEU A 87 -1.99 -3.02 -5.21
N TYR A 88 -1.66 -2.19 -6.21
CA TYR A 88 -1.58 -2.56 -7.61
C TYR A 88 -0.67 -3.77 -7.83
N ARG A 89 0.53 -3.74 -7.25
CA ARG A 89 1.50 -4.83 -7.35
C ARG A 89 1.05 -6.08 -6.60
N ALA A 90 0.48 -5.93 -5.40
CA ALA A 90 -0.03 -7.05 -4.59
C ALA A 90 -1.14 -7.81 -5.30
N LEU A 91 -2.00 -7.11 -6.03
CA LEU A 91 -3.11 -7.68 -6.78
C LEU A 91 -2.74 -8.05 -8.22
N LYS A 92 -1.46 -7.88 -8.61
CA LYS A 92 -0.97 -8.12 -9.98
C LYS A 92 -1.82 -7.39 -11.02
N GLY A 93 -2.15 -6.13 -10.71
CA GLY A 93 -2.94 -5.28 -11.58
C GLY A 93 -2.28 -5.10 -12.94
N THR A 94 -3.09 -4.93 -13.96
CA THR A 94 -2.63 -4.54 -15.29
C THR A 94 -3.02 -3.11 -15.54
N ALA A 95 -2.08 -2.31 -16.03
CA ALA A 95 -2.36 -0.92 -16.39
C ALA A 95 -3.49 -0.85 -17.41
N SER A 96 -4.52 -0.09 -17.12
CA SER A 96 -5.67 0.08 -17.98
C SER A 96 -6.27 1.49 -17.85
N GLY A 97 -6.65 2.07 -18.94
CA GLY A 97 -7.27 3.40 -18.95
C GLY A 97 -6.27 4.53 -18.76
N SER A 98 -6.80 5.74 -18.65
CA SER A 98 -6.07 6.95 -18.31
C SER A 98 -6.92 7.77 -17.34
N ALA A 99 -6.43 7.92 -16.14
CA ALA A 99 -7.02 8.85 -15.18
C ALA A 99 -6.58 10.28 -15.52
N ASN A 100 -7.52 11.17 -15.72
CA ASN A 100 -7.23 12.55 -16.13
C ASN A 100 -6.94 13.45 -14.92
N PHE A 101 -6.04 13.03 -14.05
CA PHE A 101 -5.60 13.85 -12.93
C PHE A 101 -4.46 14.78 -13.33
N THR A 102 -4.60 16.06 -13.06
CA THR A 102 -3.63 17.09 -13.44
C THR A 102 -2.32 17.00 -12.64
N ASP A 103 -2.36 16.37 -11.48
CA ASP A 103 -1.23 16.18 -10.56
C ASP A 103 -0.56 14.79 -10.70
N VAL A 104 -0.94 14.00 -11.71
CA VAL A 104 -0.35 12.69 -12.00
C VAL A 104 0.32 12.72 -13.37
N LYS A 105 1.66 12.78 -13.37
CA LYS A 105 2.44 12.72 -14.60
C LYS A 105 2.64 11.28 -15.05
N SER A 106 2.57 11.02 -16.35
CA SER A 106 2.64 9.69 -16.95
C SER A 106 3.98 8.96 -16.75
N ASP A 107 5.06 9.71 -16.48
CA ASP A 107 6.41 9.19 -16.26
C ASP A 107 6.71 8.86 -14.79
N THR A 108 5.73 8.92 -13.90
CA THR A 108 5.89 8.61 -12.48
C THR A 108 5.65 7.13 -12.19
N PHE A 109 6.32 6.61 -11.14
CA PHE A 109 6.23 5.20 -10.75
C PHE A 109 4.80 4.77 -10.31
N TYR A 110 3.95 5.72 -9.95
CA TYR A 110 2.58 5.47 -9.50
C TYR A 110 1.52 5.68 -10.58
N ALA A 111 1.87 6.16 -11.78
CA ALA A 111 0.90 6.52 -12.81
C ALA A 111 0.03 5.32 -13.23
N ASP A 112 0.64 4.20 -13.56
CA ASP A 112 -0.06 2.97 -13.95
C ASP A 112 -0.94 2.43 -12.82
N ALA A 113 -0.46 2.50 -11.58
CA ALA A 113 -1.21 2.07 -10.40
C ALA A 113 -2.44 2.94 -10.17
N ILE A 114 -2.33 4.25 -10.37
CA ILE A 114 -3.46 5.19 -10.24
C ILE A 114 -4.47 4.96 -11.36
N ASN A 115 -4.03 4.79 -12.61
CA ASN A 115 -4.89 4.47 -13.74
C ASN A 115 -5.68 3.18 -13.48
N TRP A 116 -4.99 2.13 -13.04
CA TRP A 116 -5.61 0.86 -12.64
C TRP A 116 -6.62 1.04 -11.50
N ALA A 117 -6.28 1.81 -10.48
CA ALA A 117 -7.14 2.01 -9.32
C ALA A 117 -8.44 2.75 -9.68
N VAL A 118 -8.38 3.71 -10.58
CA VAL A 118 -9.58 4.40 -11.09
C VAL A 118 -10.41 3.46 -11.96
N ALA A 119 -9.79 2.74 -12.89
CA ALA A 119 -10.47 1.81 -13.78
C ALA A 119 -11.18 0.65 -13.04
N ASN A 120 -10.67 0.29 -11.86
CA ASN A 120 -11.26 -0.75 -10.99
C ASN A 120 -12.10 -0.20 -9.83
N ASN A 121 -12.47 1.07 -9.87
CA ASN A 121 -13.27 1.75 -8.84
C ASN A 121 -12.68 1.69 -7.42
N VAL A 122 -11.37 1.54 -7.30
CA VAL A 122 -10.64 1.56 -6.02
C VAL A 122 -10.62 2.98 -5.44
N THR A 123 -10.48 3.96 -6.32
CA THR A 123 -10.47 5.39 -5.96
C THR A 123 -11.04 6.25 -7.08
N ASN A 124 -11.55 7.42 -6.72
CA ASN A 124 -11.97 8.48 -7.64
C ASN A 124 -11.10 9.74 -7.50
N GLY A 125 -9.96 9.64 -6.79
CA GLY A 125 -9.12 10.80 -6.50
C GLY A 125 -9.51 11.53 -5.20
N THR A 126 -8.88 12.66 -4.96
CA THR A 126 -9.22 13.62 -3.90
C THR A 126 -10.20 14.70 -4.39
N SER A 127 -10.23 14.89 -5.70
CA SER A 127 -11.23 15.70 -6.41
C SER A 127 -11.44 15.11 -7.80
N ASN A 128 -12.29 15.73 -8.62
CA ASN A 128 -12.51 15.33 -10.02
C ASN A 128 -11.24 15.47 -10.88
N THR A 129 -10.27 16.27 -10.47
CA THR A 129 -9.08 16.60 -11.26
C THR A 129 -7.77 16.30 -10.55
N THR A 130 -7.80 15.86 -9.28
CA THR A 130 -6.60 15.58 -8.49
C THR A 130 -6.66 14.23 -7.78
N PHE A 131 -5.51 13.54 -7.72
CA PHE A 131 -5.32 12.33 -6.93
C PHE A 131 -4.58 12.60 -5.61
N SER A 132 -3.76 13.64 -5.57
CA SER A 132 -2.85 13.99 -4.46
C SER A 132 -1.84 12.87 -4.14
N PRO A 133 -1.01 12.45 -5.12
CA PRO A 133 -0.14 11.27 -4.97
C PRO A 133 0.92 11.42 -3.86
N ASN A 134 1.33 12.65 -3.55
CA ASN A 134 2.35 12.96 -2.55
C ASN A 134 1.77 13.23 -1.15
N ALA A 135 0.46 13.29 -1.01
CA ALA A 135 -0.19 13.42 0.29
C ALA A 135 -0.06 12.11 1.07
N ASP A 136 -0.04 12.21 2.40
CA ASP A 136 -0.04 11.05 3.29
C ASP A 136 -1.30 10.20 3.07
N CYS A 137 -1.15 8.88 3.08
CA CYS A 137 -2.27 7.97 3.07
C CYS A 137 -2.75 7.72 4.49
N THR A 138 -4.02 7.99 4.76
CA THR A 138 -4.61 7.71 6.09
C THR A 138 -5.01 6.24 6.23
N ARG A 139 -5.20 5.82 7.48
CA ARG A 139 -5.67 4.46 7.79
C ARG A 139 -7.06 4.18 7.20
N ALA A 140 -7.97 5.16 7.20
CA ALA A 140 -9.26 5.04 6.55
C ALA A 140 -9.13 4.88 5.03
N GLU A 141 -8.22 5.62 4.40
CA GLU A 141 -8.02 5.55 2.95
C GLU A 141 -7.49 4.19 2.50
N ILE A 142 -6.45 3.66 3.15
CA ILE A 142 -5.93 2.34 2.75
C ILE A 142 -6.95 1.23 2.97
N VAL A 143 -7.70 1.26 4.06
CA VAL A 143 -8.76 0.26 4.31
C VAL A 143 -9.86 0.37 3.26
N THR A 144 -10.22 1.59 2.86
CA THR A 144 -11.19 1.82 1.79
C THR A 144 -10.68 1.30 0.44
N PHE A 145 -9.41 1.56 0.11
CA PHE A 145 -8.79 1.05 -1.12
C PHE A 145 -8.78 -0.48 -1.16
N LEU A 146 -8.39 -1.12 -0.06
CA LEU A 146 -8.40 -2.58 0.09
C LEU A 146 -9.82 -3.14 -0.08
N TYR A 147 -10.77 -2.61 0.65
CA TYR A 147 -12.16 -3.05 0.59
C TYR A 147 -12.71 -3.00 -0.84
N ARG A 148 -12.54 -1.88 -1.53
CA ARG A 148 -13.00 -1.69 -2.91
C ARG A 148 -12.28 -2.61 -3.89
N ALA A 149 -10.95 -2.77 -3.73
CA ALA A 149 -10.16 -3.62 -4.61
C ALA A 149 -10.52 -5.11 -4.49
N TYR A 150 -10.94 -5.56 -3.31
CA TYR A 150 -11.34 -6.94 -3.08
C TYR A 150 -12.82 -7.23 -3.35
N GLN A 151 -13.68 -6.22 -3.42
CA GLN A 151 -15.11 -6.42 -3.76
C GLN A 151 -15.34 -6.82 -5.22
N GLY A 152 -14.44 -6.51 -6.11
CA GLY A 152 -14.52 -6.87 -7.53
C GLY A 152 -14.02 -8.27 -7.88
N LYS A 153 -13.76 -9.11 -6.87
CA LYS A 153 -13.21 -10.46 -7.07
C LYS A 153 -14.13 -11.54 -6.58
#